data_c93afdbfce3aaaa8cce45f63004aa0a1
#
_entry.id   c93afdbfce3aaaa8cce45f63004aa0a1
#
_cell.length_a   1.000
_cell.length_b   1.000
_cell.length_c   1.000
_cell.angle_alpha   90.00
_cell.angle_beta   90.00
_cell.angle_gamma   90.00
#
_symmetry.space_group_name_H-M   'P 1'
#
loop_
_entity.id
_entity.type
_entity.pdbx_description
1 polymer ?
#
loop_
_entity_poly.entity_id
_entity_poly.type
_entity_poly.pdbx_seq_one_letter_code
_entity_poly.pdbx_strand_id
1 'polypeptide(L)'
;MKFNPIFAILGFIFGVMGGFIAYFLSGFASELMTNSSIALISGILGLIGIWLFNRDYRVAIAQYIIAGIGVLIGVSLYGVVGCIFYVLAAVVALMEKDKIKPTISQTNNIHYFGNKDNIPQVPVIKSDSRLWIIPLVSFIVILLVGVGGNISHDMEISQKASSLEVSNVAIESEGYSMYKVSCDLKSSMNYKYLQMEVIFYDSNNAIIGKSPLVWNMNNPQKDQIIKVSGTAMTSNSKNVPVRAELYFYDDALNSNPNDAIYVHNVTIN
;
A
#
# COMPACT_ATOMS: atom_id res chain seq x y z
N MET A 1 -6.75 -25.49 26.68
CA MET A 1 -6.08 -24.27 26.23
C MET A 1 -6.83 -23.77 24.99
N LYS A 2 -7.07 -22.47 24.84
CA LYS A 2 -7.66 -21.91 23.60
C LYS A 2 -6.51 -21.53 22.68
N PHE A 3 -6.48 -22.06 21.47
CA PHE A 3 -5.41 -21.80 20.49
C PHE A 3 -5.70 -20.56 19.61
N ASN A 4 -6.98 -20.18 19.49
CA ASN A 4 -7.39 -19.02 18.71
C ASN A 4 -6.61 -17.73 19.05
N PRO A 5 -6.45 -17.31 20.33
CA PRO A 5 -5.68 -16.11 20.67
C PRO A 5 -4.22 -16.17 20.24
N ILE A 6 -3.61 -17.36 20.27
CA ILE A 6 -2.20 -17.54 19.89
C ILE A 6 -2.01 -17.21 18.42
N PHE A 7 -2.85 -17.77 17.54
CA PHE A 7 -2.77 -17.49 16.11
C PHE A 7 -3.09 -16.03 15.76
N ALA A 8 -4.05 -15.42 16.47
CA ALA A 8 -4.36 -14.01 16.28
C ALA A 8 -3.20 -13.08 16.69
N ILE A 9 -2.52 -13.40 17.80
CA ILE A 9 -1.33 -12.67 18.25
C ILE A 9 -0.16 -12.84 17.26
N LEU A 10 0.06 -14.05 16.73
CA LEU A 10 1.05 -14.27 15.69
C LEU A 10 0.71 -13.50 14.42
N GLY A 11 -0.55 -13.49 13.99
CA GLY A 11 -1.02 -12.69 12.86
C GLY A 11 -0.74 -11.20 13.05
N PHE A 12 -0.98 -10.67 14.27
CA PHE A 12 -0.63 -9.30 14.63
C PHE A 12 0.88 -9.05 14.56
N ILE A 13 1.69 -9.89 15.18
CA ILE A 13 3.16 -9.72 15.21
C ILE A 13 3.71 -9.69 13.79
N PHE A 14 3.36 -10.68 12.95
CA PHE A 14 3.86 -10.73 11.57
C PHE A 14 3.26 -9.63 10.68
N GLY A 15 2.00 -9.26 10.88
CA GLY A 15 1.37 -8.14 10.18
C GLY A 15 2.05 -6.80 10.50
N VAL A 16 2.32 -6.55 11.78
CA VAL A 16 3.01 -5.33 12.22
C VAL A 16 4.47 -5.34 11.77
N MET A 17 5.19 -6.45 11.89
CA MET A 17 6.57 -6.54 11.39
C MET A 17 6.64 -6.29 9.88
N GLY A 18 5.73 -6.88 9.09
CA GLY A 18 5.63 -6.61 7.66
C GLY A 18 5.36 -5.14 7.36
N GLY A 19 4.44 -4.51 8.10
CA GLY A 19 4.16 -3.09 8.00
C GLY A 19 5.36 -2.21 8.34
N PHE A 20 6.11 -2.51 9.41
CA PHE A 20 7.34 -1.78 9.74
C PHE A 20 8.43 -1.93 8.68
N ILE A 21 8.63 -3.13 8.12
CA ILE A 21 9.58 -3.35 7.03
C ILE A 21 9.18 -2.52 5.81
N ALA A 22 7.91 -2.54 5.41
CA ALA A 22 7.41 -1.73 4.30
C ALA A 22 7.55 -0.23 4.58
N TYR A 23 7.27 0.22 5.81
CA TYR A 23 7.47 1.61 6.21
C TYR A 23 8.94 2.03 6.13
N PHE A 24 9.86 1.19 6.58
CA PHE A 24 11.31 1.47 6.49
C PHE A 24 11.77 1.53 5.02
N LEU A 25 11.22 0.67 4.16
CA LEU A 25 11.49 0.65 2.73
C LEU A 25 10.79 1.78 1.96
N SER A 26 9.83 2.48 2.55
CA SER A 26 9.12 3.60 1.91
C SER A 26 10.03 4.78 1.59
N GLY A 27 11.22 4.86 2.21
CA GLY A 27 12.26 5.80 1.80
C GLY A 27 12.82 5.55 0.39
N PHE A 28 12.57 4.36 -0.18
CA PHE A 28 12.97 3.98 -1.54
C PHE A 28 11.80 3.97 -2.53
N ALA A 29 10.56 3.87 -2.04
CA ALA A 29 9.35 3.86 -2.86
C ALA A 29 8.19 4.41 -2.02
N SER A 30 7.70 5.60 -2.38
CA SER A 30 6.67 6.35 -1.63
C SER A 30 5.34 5.59 -1.49
N GLU A 31 4.97 4.77 -2.47
CA GLU A 31 3.78 3.92 -2.43
C GLU A 31 3.75 2.98 -1.21
N LEU A 32 4.92 2.55 -0.73
CA LEU A 32 5.03 1.66 0.43
C LEU A 32 4.58 2.33 1.73
N MET A 33 4.56 3.65 1.81
CA MET A 33 4.13 4.38 3.01
C MET A 33 2.64 4.20 3.28
N THR A 34 1.80 4.38 2.26
CA THR A 34 0.34 4.16 2.36
C THR A 34 0.04 2.71 2.65
N ASN A 35 0.68 1.80 1.92
CA ASN A 35 0.51 0.37 2.04
C ASN A 35 0.92 -0.14 3.43
N SER A 36 2.03 0.35 3.98
CA SER A 36 2.46 0.02 5.34
C SER A 36 1.45 0.43 6.41
N SER A 37 0.81 1.60 6.25
CA SER A 37 -0.22 2.08 7.15
C SER A 37 -1.46 1.18 7.17
N ILE A 38 -1.88 0.67 6.00
CA ILE A 38 -2.97 -0.31 5.88
C ILE A 38 -2.63 -1.58 6.66
N ALA A 39 -1.42 -2.11 6.50
CA ALA A 39 -0.99 -3.32 7.19
C ALA A 39 -0.93 -3.16 8.70
N LEU A 40 -0.38 -2.05 9.20
CA LEU A 40 -0.28 -1.76 10.63
C LEU A 40 -1.67 -1.66 11.28
N ILE A 41 -2.58 -0.90 10.67
CA ILE A 41 -3.96 -0.75 11.18
C ILE A 41 -4.68 -2.09 11.13
N SER A 42 -4.57 -2.84 10.04
CA SER A 42 -5.20 -4.15 9.90
C SER A 42 -4.69 -5.15 10.94
N GLY A 43 -3.39 -5.15 11.22
CA GLY A 43 -2.79 -5.96 12.28
C GLY A 43 -3.40 -5.64 13.64
N ILE A 44 -3.51 -4.37 14.00
CA ILE A 44 -4.12 -3.94 15.28
C ILE A 44 -5.60 -4.34 15.33
N LEU A 45 -6.36 -4.11 14.27
CA LEU A 45 -7.78 -4.47 14.19
C LEU A 45 -8.01 -5.96 14.34
N GLY A 46 -7.07 -6.80 13.90
CA GLY A 46 -7.13 -8.25 14.07
C GLY A 46 -7.13 -8.68 15.55
N LEU A 47 -6.47 -7.94 16.44
CA LEU A 47 -6.51 -8.25 17.90
C LEU A 47 -7.91 -8.10 18.51
N ILE A 48 -8.75 -7.24 17.96
CA ILE A 48 -10.15 -7.09 18.39
C ILE A 48 -10.90 -8.41 18.23
N GLY A 49 -10.52 -9.23 17.23
CA GLY A 49 -11.07 -10.57 17.01
C GLY A 49 -10.93 -11.48 18.23
N ILE A 50 -9.87 -11.35 19.06
CA ILE A 50 -9.69 -12.13 20.28
C ILE A 50 -10.78 -11.82 21.30
N TRP A 51 -11.11 -10.55 21.46
CA TRP A 51 -12.19 -10.12 22.34
C TRP A 51 -13.55 -10.55 21.80
N LEU A 52 -13.78 -10.38 20.48
CA LEU A 52 -15.01 -10.80 19.82
C LEU A 52 -15.23 -12.30 19.91
N PHE A 53 -14.19 -13.13 19.87
CA PHE A 53 -14.29 -14.57 19.97
C PHE A 53 -14.98 -15.03 21.26
N ASN A 54 -14.76 -14.32 22.37
CA ASN A 54 -15.42 -14.63 23.64
C ASN A 54 -16.91 -14.20 23.68
N ARG A 55 -17.35 -13.38 22.73
CA ARG A 55 -18.72 -12.87 22.64
C ARG A 55 -19.52 -13.58 21.55
N ASP A 56 -18.98 -13.59 20.33
CA ASP A 56 -19.56 -14.28 19.18
C ASP A 56 -18.44 -14.71 18.22
N TYR A 57 -18.23 -16.02 18.11
CA TYR A 57 -17.19 -16.57 17.24
C TYR A 57 -17.36 -16.23 15.76
N ARG A 58 -18.62 -16.04 15.28
CA ARG A 58 -18.91 -15.69 13.88
C ARG A 58 -18.40 -14.31 13.54
N VAL A 59 -18.63 -13.36 14.44
CA VAL A 59 -18.15 -11.98 14.31
C VAL A 59 -16.62 -11.94 14.39
N ALA A 60 -16.02 -12.76 15.27
CA ALA A 60 -14.57 -12.90 15.38
C ALA A 60 -13.95 -13.44 14.08
N ILE A 61 -14.55 -14.45 13.45
CA ILE A 61 -14.11 -14.99 12.16
C ILE A 61 -14.11 -13.89 11.09
N ALA A 62 -15.20 -13.14 10.97
CA ALA A 62 -15.28 -12.02 10.03
C ALA A 62 -14.18 -10.99 10.27
N GLN A 63 -13.91 -10.64 11.54
CA GLN A 63 -12.86 -9.70 11.93
C GLN A 63 -11.46 -10.20 11.53
N TYR A 64 -11.15 -11.49 11.76
CA TYR A 64 -9.86 -12.07 11.38
C TYR A 64 -9.67 -12.08 9.86
N ILE A 65 -10.71 -12.42 9.10
CA ILE A 65 -10.66 -12.42 7.63
C ILE A 65 -10.37 -11.00 7.11
N ILE A 66 -11.10 -10.00 7.63
CA ILE A 66 -10.90 -8.59 7.24
C ILE A 66 -9.48 -8.13 7.57
N ALA A 67 -8.98 -8.45 8.77
CA ALA A 67 -7.62 -8.11 9.18
C ALA A 67 -6.57 -8.80 8.31
N GLY A 68 -6.74 -10.09 8.01
CA GLY A 68 -5.83 -10.87 7.16
C GLY A 68 -5.75 -10.32 5.73
N ILE A 69 -6.88 -9.99 5.13
CA ILE A 69 -6.95 -9.35 3.81
C ILE A 69 -6.27 -7.98 3.84
N GLY A 70 -6.54 -7.17 4.86
CA GLY A 70 -5.92 -5.85 4.99
C GLY A 70 -4.40 -5.91 5.14
N VAL A 71 -3.87 -6.87 5.92
CA VAL A 71 -2.42 -7.10 6.02
C VAL A 71 -1.83 -7.53 4.68
N LEU A 72 -2.52 -8.40 3.93
CA LEU A 72 -2.07 -8.87 2.62
C LEU A 72 -2.04 -7.73 1.59
N ILE A 73 -3.08 -6.90 1.55
CA ILE A 73 -3.14 -5.73 0.65
C ILE A 73 -2.04 -4.73 1.01
N GLY A 74 -1.83 -4.49 2.32
CA GLY A 74 -0.90 -3.48 2.79
C GLY A 74 0.57 -3.77 2.52
N VAL A 75 1.01 -5.03 2.55
CA VAL A 75 2.44 -5.37 2.39
C VAL A 75 2.69 -6.52 1.43
N SER A 76 1.71 -6.86 0.59
CA SER A 76 1.81 -7.88 -0.45
C SER A 76 2.50 -9.16 0.05
N LEU A 77 3.64 -9.53 -0.54
CA LEU A 77 4.38 -10.75 -0.22
C LEU A 77 4.77 -10.87 1.27
N TYR A 78 5.17 -9.76 1.89
CA TYR A 78 5.55 -9.75 3.32
C TYR A 78 4.36 -9.93 4.26
N GLY A 79 3.14 -9.62 3.80
CA GLY A 79 1.89 -9.80 4.53
C GLY A 79 1.35 -11.22 4.52
N VAL A 80 1.83 -12.09 3.63
CA VAL A 80 1.31 -13.47 3.45
C VAL A 80 1.37 -14.25 4.76
N VAL A 81 2.47 -14.16 5.50
CA VAL A 81 2.64 -14.88 6.78
C VAL A 81 1.61 -14.40 7.81
N GLY A 82 1.44 -13.09 7.97
CA GLY A 82 0.44 -12.50 8.86
C GLY A 82 -1.00 -12.90 8.46
N CYS A 83 -1.31 -12.87 7.17
CA CYS A 83 -2.60 -13.31 6.63
C CYS A 83 -2.87 -14.79 6.94
N ILE A 84 -1.90 -15.69 6.74
CA ILE A 84 -2.03 -17.12 7.07
C ILE A 84 -2.38 -17.30 8.54
N PHE A 85 -1.72 -16.60 9.45
CA PHE A 85 -2.03 -16.70 10.89
C PHE A 85 -3.43 -16.20 11.22
N TYR A 86 -3.92 -15.15 10.59
CA TYR A 86 -5.30 -14.70 10.76
C TYR A 86 -6.32 -15.69 10.21
N VAL A 87 -6.04 -16.32 9.06
CA VAL A 87 -6.88 -17.40 8.52
C VAL A 87 -6.88 -18.59 9.48
N LEU A 88 -5.73 -18.99 10.02
CA LEU A 88 -5.65 -20.06 11.04
C LEU A 88 -6.43 -19.67 12.30
N ALA A 89 -6.37 -18.41 12.76
CA ALA A 89 -7.17 -17.94 13.88
C ALA A 89 -8.68 -18.06 13.59
N ALA A 90 -9.12 -17.74 12.38
CA ALA A 90 -10.52 -17.90 11.95
C ALA A 90 -10.95 -19.36 11.93
N VAL A 91 -10.12 -20.26 11.39
CA VAL A 91 -10.39 -21.71 11.36
C VAL A 91 -10.46 -22.29 12.77
N VAL A 92 -9.49 -21.95 13.62
CA VAL A 92 -9.48 -22.40 15.02
C VAL A 92 -10.66 -21.83 15.81
N ALA A 93 -11.08 -20.59 15.53
CA ALA A 93 -12.30 -20.03 16.12
C ALA A 93 -13.54 -20.86 15.78
N LEU A 94 -13.63 -21.36 14.55
CA LEU A 94 -14.71 -22.26 14.13
C LEU A 94 -14.64 -23.61 14.85
N MET A 95 -13.44 -24.18 15.04
CA MET A 95 -13.24 -25.46 15.73
C MET A 95 -13.47 -25.35 17.23
N GLU A 96 -13.18 -24.20 17.82
CA GLU A 96 -13.30 -23.96 19.27
C GLU A 96 -14.64 -23.34 19.67
N LYS A 97 -15.61 -23.23 18.76
CA LYS A 97 -16.93 -22.61 19.00
C LYS A 97 -17.64 -23.19 20.24
N ASP A 98 -17.51 -24.49 20.48
CA ASP A 98 -18.17 -25.20 21.59
C ASP A 98 -17.51 -24.92 22.95
N LYS A 99 -16.30 -24.32 22.97
CA LYS A 99 -15.59 -23.90 24.20
C LYS A 99 -16.03 -22.53 24.70
N ILE A 100 -16.88 -21.83 23.97
CA ILE A 100 -17.44 -20.54 24.37
C ILE A 100 -18.55 -20.81 25.36
N LYS A 101 -18.36 -20.40 26.62
CA LYS A 101 -19.43 -20.49 27.65
C LYS A 101 -20.54 -19.52 27.21
N PRO A 102 -21.81 -20.03 27.09
CA PRO A 102 -22.93 -19.11 26.84
C PRO A 102 -23.03 -18.12 28.00
N THR A 103 -22.98 -16.84 27.69
CA THR A 103 -23.35 -15.81 28.67
C THR A 103 -24.84 -15.97 28.92
N ILE A 104 -25.19 -16.59 30.06
CA ILE A 104 -26.59 -16.71 30.48
C ILE A 104 -27.02 -15.29 30.78
N SER A 105 -27.77 -14.68 29.89
CA SER A 105 -28.54 -13.49 30.19
C SER A 105 -29.64 -13.95 31.16
N GLN A 106 -29.50 -13.62 32.43
CA GLN A 106 -30.54 -13.85 33.41
C GLN A 106 -31.75 -13.04 32.97
N THR A 107 -32.65 -13.68 32.25
CA THR A 107 -34.02 -13.18 32.13
C THR A 107 -34.70 -13.59 33.40
N ASN A 108 -34.72 -12.70 34.40
CA ASN A 108 -35.61 -12.78 35.54
C ASN A 108 -37.04 -12.86 35.01
N ASN A 109 -37.80 -13.81 35.58
CA ASN A 109 -39.21 -14.09 35.41
C ASN A 109 -39.57 -15.20 34.41
N ILE A 110 -39.39 -16.45 34.87
CA ILE A 110 -40.31 -17.49 34.43
C ILE A 110 -40.93 -18.10 35.71
N HIS A 111 -42.18 -17.73 35.96
CA HIS A 111 -43.05 -18.47 36.81
C HIS A 111 -43.32 -19.84 36.19
N TYR A 112 -42.77 -20.89 36.78
CA TYR A 112 -43.12 -22.25 36.41
C TYR A 112 -44.42 -22.65 37.12
N PHE A 113 -45.48 -22.75 36.37
CA PHE A 113 -46.63 -23.61 36.67
C PHE A 113 -46.67 -24.75 35.66
N GLY A 114 -46.59 -25.97 36.14
CA GLY A 114 -47.03 -27.16 35.41
C GLY A 114 -45.98 -28.00 34.72
N ASN A 115 -45.74 -29.12 35.36
CA ASN A 115 -45.20 -30.41 34.93
C ASN A 115 -45.38 -30.69 33.40
N LYS A 116 -44.27 -30.81 32.63
CA LYS A 116 -44.10 -31.74 31.52
C LYS A 116 -42.63 -31.74 31.02
N ASP A 117 -42.04 -32.95 31.08
CA ASP A 117 -40.90 -33.43 30.32
C ASP A 117 -39.61 -32.58 30.32
N ASN A 118 -38.62 -33.08 31.07
CA ASN A 118 -37.23 -32.65 31.07
C ASN A 118 -36.59 -32.79 29.71
N ILE A 119 -36.86 -31.87 28.78
CA ILE A 119 -36.06 -31.68 27.58
C ILE A 119 -35.00 -30.65 27.98
N PRO A 120 -33.68 -30.99 27.98
CA PRO A 120 -32.65 -29.99 28.20
C PRO A 120 -32.72 -28.98 27.05
N GLN A 121 -33.19 -27.77 27.38
CA GLN A 121 -33.18 -26.67 26.41
C GLN A 121 -31.74 -26.35 26.05
N VAL A 122 -31.32 -26.67 24.84
CA VAL A 122 -30.05 -26.25 24.30
C VAL A 122 -30.03 -24.73 24.32
N PRO A 123 -29.08 -24.09 25.01
CA PRO A 123 -29.05 -22.64 25.07
C PRO A 123 -28.85 -22.09 23.67
N VAL A 124 -29.88 -21.43 23.15
CA VAL A 124 -29.78 -20.69 21.89
C VAL A 124 -28.88 -19.48 22.13
N ILE A 125 -27.67 -19.52 21.61
CA ILE A 125 -26.76 -18.36 21.62
C ILE A 125 -27.41 -17.30 20.75
N LYS A 126 -28.06 -16.34 21.39
CA LYS A 126 -28.62 -15.17 20.70
C LYS A 126 -27.45 -14.30 20.27
N SER A 127 -27.10 -14.34 19.00
CA SER A 127 -26.08 -13.46 18.42
C SER A 127 -26.52 -12.01 18.63
N ASP A 128 -25.69 -11.20 19.27
CA ASP A 128 -25.94 -9.76 19.40
C ASP A 128 -25.59 -9.10 18.04
N SER A 129 -26.63 -8.73 17.29
CA SER A 129 -26.47 -8.12 15.98
C SER A 129 -25.62 -6.84 15.99
N ARG A 130 -25.53 -6.17 17.16
CA ARG A 130 -24.71 -4.96 17.32
C ARG A 130 -23.20 -5.25 17.20
N LEU A 131 -22.77 -6.47 17.50
CA LEU A 131 -21.35 -6.84 17.38
C LEU A 131 -20.86 -6.84 15.92
N TRP A 132 -21.76 -7.02 14.93
CA TRP A 132 -21.42 -6.98 13.51
C TRP A 132 -21.01 -5.59 13.02
N ILE A 133 -21.31 -4.54 13.79
CA ILE A 133 -20.84 -3.18 13.49
C ILE A 133 -19.31 -3.13 13.51
N ILE A 134 -18.64 -3.92 14.38
CA ILE A 134 -17.18 -3.86 14.56
C ILE A 134 -16.41 -4.31 13.29
N PRO A 135 -16.65 -5.50 12.70
CA PRO A 135 -16.03 -5.86 11.43
C PRO A 135 -16.37 -4.88 10.31
N LEU A 136 -17.60 -4.38 10.25
CA LEU A 136 -18.02 -3.41 9.24
C LEU A 136 -17.22 -2.10 9.36
N VAL A 137 -17.11 -1.55 10.57
CA VAL A 137 -16.30 -0.34 10.82
C VAL A 137 -14.83 -0.60 10.53
N SER A 138 -14.29 -1.75 10.92
CA SER A 138 -12.90 -2.13 10.60
C SER A 138 -12.64 -2.15 9.11
N PHE A 139 -13.55 -2.71 8.33
CA PHE A 139 -13.46 -2.73 6.87
C PHE A 139 -13.51 -1.31 6.27
N ILE A 140 -14.43 -0.47 6.75
CA ILE A 140 -14.52 0.93 6.31
C ILE A 140 -13.24 1.71 6.62
N VAL A 141 -12.67 1.52 7.82
CA VAL A 141 -11.41 2.18 8.21
C VAL A 141 -10.26 1.78 7.27
N ILE A 142 -10.12 0.49 6.96
CA ILE A 142 -9.10 0.00 6.03
C ILE A 142 -9.29 0.64 4.65
N LEU A 143 -10.52 0.70 4.13
CA LEU A 143 -10.83 1.34 2.85
C LEU A 143 -10.50 2.84 2.86
N LEU A 144 -10.88 3.56 3.93
CA LEU A 144 -10.61 5.00 4.04
C LEU A 144 -9.12 5.32 4.08
N VAL A 145 -8.31 4.49 4.76
CA VAL A 145 -6.86 4.64 4.78
C VAL A 145 -6.26 4.40 3.40
N GLY A 146 -6.72 3.36 2.70
CA GLY A 146 -6.26 3.05 1.34
C GLY A 146 -6.61 4.16 0.34
N VAL A 147 -7.85 4.61 0.34
CA VAL A 147 -8.32 5.68 -0.58
C VAL A 147 -7.68 7.03 -0.21
N GLY A 148 -7.65 7.36 1.09
CA GLY A 148 -7.08 8.63 1.56
C GLY A 148 -5.59 8.75 1.26
N GLY A 149 -4.84 7.65 1.37
CA GLY A 149 -3.41 7.62 1.03
C GLY A 149 -3.16 7.88 -0.46
N ASN A 150 -3.93 7.27 -1.34
CA ASN A 150 -3.81 7.49 -2.78
C ASN A 150 -4.14 8.94 -3.19
N ILE A 151 -5.22 9.51 -2.65
CA ILE A 151 -5.58 10.91 -2.92
C ILE A 151 -4.48 11.87 -2.45
N SER A 152 -3.91 11.64 -1.28
CA SER A 152 -2.83 12.46 -0.75
C SER A 152 -1.57 12.39 -1.61
N HIS A 153 -1.24 11.20 -2.10
CA HIS A 153 -0.11 10.99 -3.00
C HIS A 153 -0.29 11.72 -4.33
N ASP A 154 -1.46 11.59 -4.97
CA ASP A 154 -1.76 12.28 -6.24
C ASP A 154 -1.72 13.82 -6.09
N MET A 155 -2.20 14.35 -4.95
CA MET A 155 -2.12 15.79 -4.67
C MET A 155 -0.68 16.25 -4.45
N GLU A 156 0.15 15.47 -3.77
CA GLU A 156 1.57 15.77 -3.56
C GLU A 156 2.33 15.79 -4.89
N ILE A 157 2.12 14.79 -5.76
CA ILE A 157 2.72 14.75 -7.11
C ILE A 157 2.28 15.98 -7.92
N SER A 158 1.00 16.31 -7.92
CA SER A 158 0.48 17.47 -8.66
C SER A 158 1.09 18.79 -8.18
N GLN A 159 1.26 18.96 -6.87
CA GLN A 159 1.92 20.12 -6.30
C GLN A 159 3.40 20.20 -6.68
N LYS A 160 4.11 19.07 -6.62
CA LYS A 160 5.50 18.96 -7.05
C LYS A 160 5.66 19.20 -8.55
N ALA A 161 4.76 18.68 -9.37
CA ALA A 161 4.77 18.93 -10.82
C ALA A 161 4.69 20.41 -11.18
N SER A 162 3.83 21.16 -10.48
CA SER A 162 3.71 22.61 -10.69
C SER A 162 4.91 23.41 -10.17
N SER A 163 5.81 22.80 -9.43
CA SER A 163 7.01 23.44 -8.87
C SER A 163 8.24 23.34 -9.77
N LEU A 164 8.24 22.47 -10.79
CA LEU A 164 9.37 22.31 -11.71
C LEU A 164 9.11 23.02 -13.04
N GLU A 165 10.11 23.74 -13.50
CA GLU A 165 10.17 24.37 -14.81
C GLU A 165 11.37 23.80 -15.58
N VAL A 166 11.12 23.20 -16.75
CA VAL A 166 12.12 22.63 -17.64
C VAL A 166 12.17 23.46 -18.92
N SER A 167 13.34 23.93 -19.30
CA SER A 167 13.55 24.75 -20.46
C SER A 167 14.86 24.40 -21.17
N ASN A 168 15.07 24.94 -22.37
CA ASN A 168 16.29 24.76 -23.17
C ASN A 168 16.70 23.30 -23.33
N VAL A 169 15.70 22.42 -23.63
CA VAL A 169 15.94 20.98 -23.79
C VAL A 169 16.63 20.75 -25.13
N ALA A 170 17.74 20.02 -25.11
CA ALA A 170 18.44 19.56 -26.30
C ALA A 170 18.77 18.06 -26.19
N ILE A 171 18.60 17.33 -27.30
CA ILE A 171 18.96 15.93 -27.43
C ILE A 171 19.83 15.79 -28.67
N GLU A 172 21.09 15.44 -28.50
CA GLU A 172 22.10 15.38 -29.54
C GLU A 172 22.65 13.95 -29.65
N SER A 173 22.73 13.40 -30.86
CA SER A 173 23.34 12.08 -31.07
C SER A 173 24.86 12.15 -30.85
N GLU A 174 25.40 11.28 -30.02
CA GLU A 174 26.83 11.09 -29.82
C GLU A 174 27.39 9.88 -30.59
N GLY A 175 26.52 9.21 -31.38
CA GLY A 175 26.84 7.97 -32.08
C GLY A 175 26.67 6.73 -31.21
N TYR A 176 26.76 5.54 -31.83
CA TYR A 176 26.68 4.24 -31.15
C TYR A 176 25.47 4.05 -30.19
N SER A 177 24.29 4.55 -30.58
CA SER A 177 23.04 4.53 -29.77
C SER A 177 23.05 5.47 -28.55
N MET A 178 24.03 6.33 -28.41
CA MET A 178 24.14 7.29 -27.32
C MET A 178 23.62 8.65 -27.72
N TYR A 179 22.91 9.29 -26.80
CA TYR A 179 22.33 10.63 -26.97
C TYR A 179 22.64 11.45 -25.73
N LYS A 180 23.28 12.59 -25.94
CA LYS A 180 23.43 13.60 -24.89
C LYS A 180 22.10 14.32 -24.70
N VAL A 181 21.58 14.28 -23.52
CA VAL A 181 20.35 14.98 -23.10
C VAL A 181 20.73 16.10 -22.17
N SER A 182 20.31 17.31 -22.47
CA SER A 182 20.57 18.48 -21.63
C SER A 182 19.34 19.35 -21.50
N CYS A 183 19.17 20.02 -20.35
CA CYS A 183 18.13 21.02 -20.13
C CYS A 183 18.50 21.96 -18.98
N ASP A 184 17.75 23.05 -18.87
CA ASP A 184 17.74 23.92 -17.72
C ASP A 184 16.56 23.55 -16.83
N LEU A 185 16.83 23.24 -15.58
CA LEU A 185 15.84 22.88 -14.57
C LEU A 185 15.81 23.96 -13.50
N LYS A 186 14.61 24.47 -13.20
CA LYS A 186 14.38 25.41 -12.08
C LYS A 186 13.26 24.87 -11.21
N SER A 187 13.41 24.98 -9.88
CA SER A 187 12.38 24.59 -8.94
C SER A 187 11.93 25.79 -8.10
N SER A 188 10.61 25.89 -7.86
CA SER A 188 10.02 26.84 -6.93
C SER A 188 10.03 26.38 -5.48
N MET A 189 10.55 25.18 -5.19
CA MET A 189 10.67 24.61 -3.85
C MET A 189 12.02 23.88 -3.66
N ASN A 190 12.37 23.58 -2.41
CA ASN A 190 13.55 22.78 -2.11
C ASN A 190 13.23 21.29 -2.23
N TYR A 191 14.13 20.54 -2.84
CA TYR A 191 14.08 19.06 -2.88
C TYR A 191 15.25 18.47 -2.09
N LYS A 192 15.06 17.28 -1.54
CA LYS A 192 16.19 16.52 -0.97
C LYS A 192 17.01 15.84 -2.04
N TYR A 193 16.34 15.47 -3.14
CA TYR A 193 16.93 14.75 -4.25
C TYR A 193 16.11 15.00 -5.51
N LEU A 194 16.77 15.07 -6.66
CA LEU A 194 16.14 15.02 -7.98
C LEU A 194 16.94 14.12 -8.90
N GLN A 195 16.24 13.37 -9.73
CA GLN A 195 16.85 12.56 -10.82
C GLN A 195 16.03 12.68 -12.09
N MET A 196 16.69 12.39 -13.22
CA MET A 196 16.07 12.33 -14.54
C MET A 196 16.26 10.96 -15.16
N GLU A 197 15.17 10.39 -15.66
CA GLU A 197 15.11 9.23 -16.54
C GLU A 197 14.69 9.69 -17.94
N VAL A 198 15.18 9.01 -18.96
CA VAL A 198 14.83 9.30 -20.37
C VAL A 198 14.30 8.04 -21.05
N ILE A 199 13.13 8.17 -21.71
CA ILE A 199 12.53 7.11 -22.51
C ILE A 199 12.46 7.59 -23.95
N PHE A 200 13.02 6.81 -24.88
CA PHE A 200 13.01 7.08 -26.32
C PHE A 200 11.96 6.27 -27.06
N TYR A 201 11.33 6.91 -28.02
CA TYR A 201 10.29 6.32 -28.89
C TYR A 201 10.63 6.46 -30.36
N ASP A 202 10.27 5.45 -31.16
CA ASP A 202 10.35 5.49 -32.63
C ASP A 202 9.12 6.15 -33.27
N SER A 203 9.07 6.18 -34.57
CA SER A 203 7.96 6.73 -35.35
C SER A 203 6.62 5.99 -35.19
N ASN A 204 6.66 4.76 -34.70
CA ASN A 204 5.48 3.95 -34.37
C ASN A 204 5.05 4.06 -32.90
N ASN A 205 5.67 5.00 -32.16
CA ASN A 205 5.47 5.17 -30.72
C ASN A 205 5.88 3.94 -29.87
N ALA A 206 6.77 3.10 -30.41
CA ALA A 206 7.35 1.99 -29.65
C ALA A 206 8.54 2.48 -28.81
N ILE A 207 8.67 1.97 -27.58
CA ILE A 207 9.82 2.26 -26.72
C ILE A 207 11.05 1.56 -27.32
N ILE A 208 12.07 2.34 -27.68
CA ILE A 208 13.33 1.87 -28.25
C ILE A 208 14.53 2.08 -27.34
N GLY A 209 14.34 2.72 -26.20
CA GLY A 209 15.35 2.89 -25.17
C GLY A 209 14.76 3.43 -23.89
N LYS A 210 15.25 2.94 -22.76
CA LYS A 210 14.93 3.43 -21.42
C LYS A 210 16.24 3.57 -20.66
N SER A 211 16.57 4.77 -20.24
CA SER A 211 17.80 5.10 -19.51
C SER A 211 17.44 5.71 -18.17
N PRO A 212 17.42 4.89 -17.09
CA PRO A 212 17.23 5.41 -15.74
C PRO A 212 18.46 6.19 -15.30
N LEU A 213 18.26 7.13 -14.39
CA LEU A 213 19.34 7.87 -13.73
C LEU A 213 20.32 8.56 -14.70
N VAL A 214 19.79 9.16 -15.79
CA VAL A 214 20.60 9.93 -16.75
C VAL A 214 21.28 11.11 -16.07
N TRP A 215 20.65 11.67 -15.06
CA TRP A 215 21.18 12.74 -14.22
C TRP A 215 20.56 12.68 -12.81
N ASN A 216 21.30 13.12 -11.79
CA ASN A 216 20.78 13.32 -10.45
C ASN A 216 21.51 14.45 -9.70
N MET A 217 20.84 14.96 -8.65
CA MET A 217 21.38 15.98 -7.77
C MET A 217 20.77 15.87 -6.37
N ASN A 218 21.62 15.95 -5.34
CA ASN A 218 21.21 16.04 -3.95
C ASN A 218 20.98 17.52 -3.56
N ASN A 219 19.92 17.77 -2.79
CA ASN A 219 19.61 19.06 -2.17
C ASN A 219 19.57 20.25 -3.15
N PRO A 220 18.91 20.15 -4.34
CA PRO A 220 18.71 21.30 -5.19
C PRO A 220 17.89 22.36 -4.46
N GLN A 221 18.33 23.62 -4.54
CA GLN A 221 17.72 24.72 -3.81
C GLN A 221 16.63 25.39 -4.64
N LYS A 222 15.64 25.94 -3.92
CA LYS A 222 14.59 26.77 -4.51
C LYS A 222 15.19 27.90 -5.37
N ASP A 223 14.56 28.17 -6.51
CA ASP A 223 14.89 29.22 -7.48
C ASP A 223 16.29 29.12 -8.12
N GLN A 224 17.03 28.04 -7.83
CA GLN A 224 18.30 27.74 -8.48
C GLN A 224 18.05 27.23 -9.92
N ILE A 225 18.77 27.79 -10.89
CA ILE A 225 18.82 27.24 -12.24
C ILE A 225 19.92 26.17 -12.30
N ILE A 226 19.54 24.96 -12.61
CA ILE A 226 20.43 23.79 -12.66
C ILE A 226 20.62 23.41 -14.13
N LYS A 227 21.86 23.37 -14.57
CA LYS A 227 22.23 22.83 -15.87
C LYS A 227 22.29 21.31 -15.81
N VAL A 228 21.25 20.67 -16.29
CA VAL A 228 21.15 19.20 -16.36
C VAL A 228 21.85 18.72 -17.61
N SER A 229 22.68 17.69 -17.52
CA SER A 229 23.29 17.01 -18.68
C SER A 229 23.63 15.59 -18.34
N GLY A 230 23.33 14.67 -19.25
CA GLY A 230 23.66 13.25 -19.11
C GLY A 230 23.51 12.50 -20.42
N THR A 231 23.97 11.25 -20.46
CA THR A 231 23.89 10.38 -21.65
C THR A 231 22.80 9.33 -21.47
N ALA A 232 21.89 9.27 -22.44
CA ALA A 232 20.85 8.24 -22.55
C ALA A 232 21.12 7.35 -23.78
N MET A 233 20.54 6.13 -23.80
CA MET A 233 20.84 5.15 -24.83
C MET A 233 19.57 4.55 -25.44
N THR A 234 19.61 4.25 -26.73
CA THR A 234 18.65 3.37 -27.40
C THR A 234 19.13 1.91 -27.36
N SER A 235 18.22 0.96 -27.51
CA SER A 235 18.52 -0.48 -27.42
C SER A 235 19.49 -0.98 -28.49
N ASN A 236 19.56 -0.31 -29.65
CA ASN A 236 20.54 -0.57 -30.69
C ASN A 236 20.72 0.65 -31.60
N SER A 237 21.84 0.69 -32.31
CA SER A 237 22.25 1.82 -33.18
C SER A 237 21.39 2.02 -34.44
N LYS A 238 20.52 1.07 -34.79
CA LYS A 238 19.59 1.19 -35.91
C LYS A 238 18.30 1.91 -35.54
N ASN A 239 18.03 2.01 -34.25
CA ASN A 239 16.84 2.65 -33.72
C ASN A 239 17.08 4.15 -33.56
N VAL A 240 16.50 4.94 -34.45
CA VAL A 240 16.57 6.40 -34.41
C VAL A 240 15.34 6.91 -33.64
N PRO A 241 15.51 7.57 -32.51
CA PRO A 241 14.38 8.12 -31.78
C PRO A 241 13.84 9.37 -32.49
N VAL A 242 12.51 9.49 -32.53
CA VAL A 242 11.81 10.68 -33.02
C VAL A 242 11.16 11.46 -31.88
N ARG A 243 11.03 10.86 -30.71
CA ARG A 243 10.47 11.47 -29.52
C ARG A 243 11.17 10.93 -28.27
N ALA A 244 11.30 11.79 -27.27
CA ALA A 244 11.74 11.40 -25.94
C ALA A 244 10.79 11.96 -24.88
N GLU A 245 10.71 11.25 -23.77
CA GLU A 245 10.07 11.71 -22.54
C GLU A 245 11.13 11.77 -21.45
N LEU A 246 11.25 12.94 -20.80
CA LEU A 246 12.14 13.18 -19.67
C LEU A 246 11.28 13.12 -18.40
N TYR A 247 11.48 12.10 -17.60
CA TYR A 247 10.80 11.88 -16.33
C TYR A 247 11.66 12.39 -15.18
N PHE A 248 11.11 13.22 -14.33
CA PHE A 248 11.79 13.72 -13.15
C PHE A 248 11.17 13.11 -11.89
N TYR A 249 12.02 12.63 -10.99
CA TYR A 249 11.63 12.01 -9.73
C TYR A 249 12.38 12.69 -8.57
N ASP A 250 11.75 12.74 -7.39
CA ASP A 250 12.35 13.24 -6.16
C ASP A 250 12.78 12.13 -5.18
N ASP A 251 12.60 10.88 -5.57
CA ASP A 251 13.05 9.69 -4.87
C ASP A 251 14.23 9.03 -5.60
N ALA A 252 15.22 8.59 -4.82
CA ALA A 252 16.38 7.88 -5.36
C ALA A 252 15.97 6.51 -5.94
N LEU A 253 16.49 6.19 -7.13
CA LEU A 253 16.28 4.90 -7.82
C LEU A 253 14.81 4.61 -8.22
N ASN A 254 13.91 5.58 -8.11
CA ASN A 254 12.56 5.43 -8.65
C ASN A 254 12.60 5.47 -10.18
N SER A 255 11.86 4.57 -10.82
CA SER A 255 11.70 4.49 -12.28
C SER A 255 10.28 4.08 -12.69
N ASN A 256 9.31 4.22 -11.76
CA ASN A 256 7.91 4.01 -12.08
C ASN A 256 7.34 5.31 -12.68
N PRO A 257 6.88 5.32 -13.94
CA PRO A 257 6.36 6.52 -14.59
C PRO A 257 5.20 7.20 -13.85
N ASN A 258 4.42 6.44 -13.08
CA ASN A 258 3.28 6.98 -12.31
C ASN A 258 3.72 7.83 -11.12
N ASP A 259 4.95 7.67 -10.65
CA ASP A 259 5.51 8.41 -9.51
C ASP A 259 6.37 9.61 -9.97
N ALA A 260 6.46 9.84 -11.27
CA ALA A 260 7.18 10.99 -11.79
C ALA A 260 6.49 12.29 -11.33
N ILE A 261 7.26 13.16 -10.68
CA ILE A 261 6.76 14.47 -10.26
C ILE A 261 6.59 15.43 -11.45
N TYR A 262 7.31 15.20 -12.56
CA TYR A 262 7.19 15.99 -13.78
C TYR A 262 7.62 15.18 -15.01
N VAL A 263 6.92 15.35 -16.13
CA VAL A 263 7.26 14.71 -17.42
C VAL A 263 7.33 15.78 -18.48
N HIS A 264 8.45 15.83 -19.23
CA HIS A 264 8.65 16.72 -20.35
C HIS A 264 8.77 15.95 -21.65
N ASN A 265 7.89 16.26 -22.61
CA ASN A 265 7.88 15.63 -23.93
C ASN A 265 8.73 16.43 -24.93
N VAL A 266 9.60 15.75 -25.66
CA VAL A 266 10.52 16.35 -26.65
C VAL A 266 10.38 15.64 -27.98
N THR A 267 10.16 16.39 -29.05
CA THR A 267 10.29 15.88 -30.41
C THR A 267 11.76 16.00 -30.84
N ILE A 268 12.32 14.94 -31.38
CA ILE A 268 13.70 14.88 -31.87
C ILE A 268 13.66 15.04 -33.41
N ASN A 269 14.28 16.09 -33.92
CA ASN A 269 14.33 16.42 -35.36
C ASN A 269 15.59 15.86 -35.98
#